data_4cd6756e6925e006f0690d4c1098a3da
#
_entry.id   4cd6756e6925e006f0690d4c1098a3da
#
_cell.length_a   1.000
_cell.length_b   1.000
_cell.length_c   1.000
_cell.angle_alpha   90.00
_cell.angle_beta   90.00
_cell.angle_gamma   90.00
#
_symmetry.space_group_name_H-M   'P 1'
#
loop_
_entity.id
_entity.type
_entity.pdbx_description
1 polymer ?
#
loop_
_entity_poly.entity_id
_entity_poly.type
_entity_poly.pdbx_seq_one_letter_code
_entity_poly.pdbx_strand_id
1 'polypeptide(L)'
;MILIDFTQTIIASMMAQLKMNDGEISEDMLRHMIINSVRNYQKKYQEEYGQITLCTDAPNTWRKDYYPQYKANRKKTREASDMDWGLLFATLNKVKQEIKENFPYKYMYVETAEADDIIAVLTKHAPFGEKVLIVSGDKDFQQLHKYGYVKQWSPNVNKMIHCE
;
A
#
# COMPACT_ATOMS: atom_id res chain seq x y z
N MET A 1 -12.13 4.09 -9.20
CA MET A 1 -10.70 3.68 -9.14
C MET A 1 -10.39 2.92 -7.88
N ILE A 2 -9.42 2.02 -7.93
CA ILE A 2 -8.88 1.31 -6.76
C ILE A 2 -7.49 1.87 -6.47
N LEU A 3 -7.31 2.50 -5.31
CA LEU A 3 -6.05 3.09 -4.89
C LEU A 3 -5.42 2.23 -3.82
N ILE A 4 -4.30 1.60 -4.12
CA ILE A 4 -3.59 0.72 -3.20
C ILE A 4 -2.39 1.46 -2.62
N ASP A 5 -2.36 1.60 -1.30
CA ASP A 5 -1.17 1.95 -0.53
C ASP A 5 -0.23 0.73 -0.56
N PHE A 6 0.65 0.72 -1.57
CA PHE A 6 1.29 -0.51 -2.02
C PHE A 6 2.25 -1.08 -0.98
N THR A 7 3.14 -0.27 -0.44
CA THR A 7 4.12 -0.74 0.55
C THR A 7 3.43 -1.22 1.84
N GLN A 8 2.48 -0.46 2.35
CA GLN A 8 1.76 -0.82 3.57
C GLN A 8 0.94 -2.09 3.41
N THR A 9 0.22 -2.20 2.28
CA THR A 9 -0.61 -3.38 1.98
C THR A 9 0.23 -4.65 1.86
N ILE A 10 1.38 -4.57 1.19
CA ILE A 10 2.27 -5.71 1.04
C ILE A 10 2.89 -6.13 2.37
N ILE A 11 3.37 -5.18 3.17
CA ILE A 11 3.92 -5.47 4.50
C ILE A 11 2.86 -6.13 5.38
N ALA A 12 1.62 -5.64 5.37
CA ALA A 12 0.52 -6.24 6.13
C ALA A 12 0.24 -7.68 5.71
N SER A 13 0.20 -7.95 4.41
CA SER A 13 -0.03 -9.29 3.86
C SER A 13 1.11 -10.25 4.22
N MET A 14 2.35 -9.78 4.15
CA MET A 14 3.53 -10.57 4.48
C MET A 14 3.60 -10.90 5.97
N MET A 15 3.32 -9.93 6.85
CA MET A 15 3.28 -10.16 8.30
C MET A 15 2.25 -11.24 8.66
N ALA A 16 1.09 -11.23 8.02
CA ALA A 16 0.07 -12.25 8.24
C ALA A 16 0.56 -13.65 7.85
N GLN A 17 1.25 -13.79 6.71
CA GLN A 17 1.75 -15.08 6.24
C GLN A 17 2.99 -15.57 7.00
N LEU A 18 3.88 -14.68 7.43
CA LEU A 18 5.04 -15.06 8.24
C LEU A 18 4.64 -15.68 9.57
N LYS A 19 3.57 -15.20 10.17
CA LYS A 19 2.99 -15.81 11.37
C LYS A 19 2.46 -17.22 11.12
N MET A 20 2.05 -17.54 9.89
CA MET A 20 1.54 -18.86 9.51
C MET A 20 2.64 -19.84 9.11
N ASN A 21 3.81 -19.38 8.69
CA ASN A 21 4.90 -20.18 8.10
C ASN A 21 6.19 -20.21 8.93
N ASP A 22 6.12 -20.07 10.25
CA ASP A 22 7.28 -20.12 11.17
C ASP A 22 8.46 -19.19 10.82
N GLY A 23 8.17 -18.10 10.10
CA GLY A 23 9.16 -17.03 9.84
C GLY A 23 10.10 -17.25 8.66
N GLU A 24 9.98 -18.33 7.90
CA GLU A 24 10.78 -18.53 6.69
C GLU A 24 10.30 -17.65 5.53
N ILE A 25 11.22 -16.85 4.96
CA ILE A 25 10.97 -15.97 3.83
C ILE A 25 11.92 -16.33 2.69
N SER A 26 11.37 -16.62 1.50
CA SER A 26 12.14 -16.65 0.26
C SER A 26 11.71 -15.51 -0.67
N GLU A 27 12.61 -15.06 -1.55
CA GLU A 27 12.30 -14.04 -2.56
C GLU A 27 11.14 -14.45 -3.46
N ASP A 28 11.12 -15.70 -3.93
CA ASP A 28 10.08 -16.22 -4.80
C ASP A 28 8.71 -16.26 -4.12
N MET A 29 8.68 -16.65 -2.85
CA MET A 29 7.46 -16.64 -2.06
C MET A 29 6.91 -15.22 -1.88
N LEU A 30 7.77 -14.26 -1.57
CA LEU A 30 7.40 -12.84 -1.43
C LEU A 30 6.85 -12.28 -2.74
N ARG A 31 7.54 -12.54 -3.87
CA ARG A 31 7.08 -12.13 -5.20
C ARG A 31 5.70 -12.68 -5.51
N HIS A 32 5.51 -13.96 -5.30
CA HIS A 32 4.23 -14.64 -5.54
C HIS A 32 3.10 -14.03 -4.70
N MET A 33 3.34 -13.79 -3.42
CA MET A 33 2.38 -13.16 -2.52
C MET A 33 2.00 -11.75 -2.96
N ILE A 34 2.97 -10.94 -3.31
CA ILE A 34 2.76 -9.55 -3.73
C ILE A 34 1.87 -9.51 -4.98
N ILE A 35 2.24 -10.27 -5.99
CA ILE A 35 1.49 -10.33 -7.26
C ILE A 35 0.07 -10.87 -7.04
N ASN A 36 -0.08 -11.91 -6.25
CA ASN A 36 -1.40 -12.48 -5.96
C ASN A 36 -2.28 -11.52 -5.15
N SER A 37 -1.73 -10.77 -4.21
CA SER A 37 -2.49 -9.77 -3.46
C SER A 37 -3.10 -8.72 -4.38
N VAL A 38 -2.31 -8.16 -5.28
CA VAL A 38 -2.80 -7.17 -6.27
C VAL A 38 -3.86 -7.79 -7.19
N ARG A 39 -3.62 -8.98 -7.67
CA ARG A 39 -4.55 -9.74 -8.53
C ARG A 39 -5.89 -10.02 -7.84
N ASN A 40 -5.86 -10.35 -6.57
CA ASN A 40 -7.06 -10.61 -5.79
C ASN A 40 -7.91 -9.36 -5.61
N TYR A 41 -7.31 -8.20 -5.36
CA TYR A 41 -8.03 -6.94 -5.33
C TYR A 41 -8.62 -6.58 -6.68
N GLN A 42 -7.89 -6.80 -7.76
CA GLN A 42 -8.41 -6.62 -9.12
C GLN A 42 -9.65 -7.49 -9.36
N LYS A 43 -9.55 -8.79 -9.13
CA LYS A 43 -10.68 -9.72 -9.34
C LYS A 43 -11.91 -9.36 -8.52
N LYS A 44 -11.71 -8.95 -7.27
CA LYS A 44 -12.80 -8.73 -6.33
C LYS A 44 -13.52 -7.38 -6.54
N TYR A 45 -12.80 -6.36 -6.98
CA TYR A 45 -13.30 -4.99 -6.94
C TYR A 45 -13.30 -4.26 -8.29
N GLN A 46 -12.69 -4.81 -9.33
CA GLN A 46 -12.56 -4.12 -10.62
C GLN A 46 -13.91 -3.79 -11.26
N GLU A 47 -14.89 -4.67 -11.14
CA GLU A 47 -16.22 -4.46 -11.73
C GLU A 47 -16.92 -3.23 -11.13
N GLU A 48 -16.80 -3.04 -9.81
CA GLU A 48 -17.45 -1.92 -9.11
C GLU A 48 -16.63 -0.62 -9.17
N TYR A 49 -15.30 -0.70 -9.04
CA TYR A 49 -14.44 0.47 -8.87
C TYR A 49 -13.54 0.78 -10.06
N GLY A 50 -13.34 -0.15 -10.98
CA GLY A 50 -12.49 0.01 -12.15
C GLY A 50 -11.03 -0.37 -11.89
N GLN A 51 -10.11 0.34 -12.56
CA GLN A 51 -8.69 -0.02 -12.59
C GLN A 51 -7.96 0.23 -11.28
N ILE A 52 -6.92 -0.59 -11.05
CA ILE A 52 -5.99 -0.43 -9.94
C ILE A 52 -4.94 0.63 -10.27
N THR A 53 -4.66 1.48 -9.29
CA THR A 53 -3.49 2.34 -9.23
C THR A 53 -2.68 1.99 -7.98
N LEU A 54 -1.43 1.57 -8.18
CA LEU A 54 -0.48 1.29 -7.11
C LEU A 54 0.21 2.60 -6.72
N CYS A 55 0.01 3.05 -5.49
CA CYS A 55 0.60 4.27 -4.97
C CYS A 55 1.78 3.91 -4.06
N THR A 56 2.95 4.47 -4.35
CA THR A 56 4.19 4.12 -3.64
C THR A 56 4.86 5.34 -3.02
N ASP A 57 5.52 5.12 -1.88
CA ASP A 57 6.25 6.15 -1.17
C ASP A 57 7.57 6.50 -1.86
N ALA A 58 7.94 7.78 -1.85
CA ALA A 58 9.30 8.20 -2.17
C ALA A 58 10.26 7.86 -1.00
N PRO A 59 11.55 7.58 -1.29
CA PRO A 59 12.54 7.30 -0.24
C PRO A 59 12.72 8.47 0.73
N ASN A 60 12.72 9.68 0.19
CA ASN A 60 12.80 10.92 0.95
C ASN A 60 11.50 11.69 0.79
N THR A 61 10.81 11.92 1.88
CA THR A 61 9.52 12.61 1.88
C THR A 61 9.68 14.06 2.35
N TRP A 62 8.86 14.96 1.80
CA TRP A 62 8.84 16.37 2.17
C TRP A 62 8.64 16.58 3.69
N ARG A 63 7.98 15.63 4.36
CA ARG A 63 7.77 15.70 5.82
C ARG A 63 9.08 15.61 6.60
N LYS A 64 10.08 14.86 6.08
CA LYS A 64 11.42 14.80 6.70
C LYS A 64 12.19 16.11 6.55
N ASP A 65 12.01 16.82 5.45
CA ASP A 65 12.62 18.13 5.23
C ASP A 65 12.05 19.15 6.22
N TYR A 66 10.77 19.06 6.48
CA TYR A 66 10.09 19.93 7.45
C TYR A 66 10.30 19.53 8.91
N TYR A 67 10.35 18.22 9.18
CA TYR A 67 10.54 17.63 10.50
C TYR A 67 11.47 16.41 10.42
N PRO A 68 12.79 16.61 10.61
CA PRO A 68 13.79 15.54 10.44
C PRO A 68 13.57 14.30 11.31
N GLN A 69 12.88 14.45 12.43
CA GLN A 69 12.55 13.33 13.34
C GLN A 69 11.30 12.54 12.91
N TYR A 70 10.66 12.94 11.81
CA TYR A 70 9.47 12.25 11.32
C TYR A 70 9.75 10.76 11.06
N LYS A 71 8.99 9.89 11.72
CA LYS A 71 9.14 8.43 11.64
C LYS A 71 10.54 7.87 11.98
N ALA A 72 11.42 8.64 12.64
CA ALA A 72 12.78 8.22 12.99
C ALA A 72 12.82 6.94 13.86
N ASN A 73 11.84 6.76 14.74
CA ASN A 73 11.74 5.58 15.61
C ASN A 73 11.48 4.26 14.87
N ARG A 74 10.95 4.31 13.64
CA ARG A 74 10.66 3.09 12.85
C ARG A 74 11.91 2.27 12.55
N LYS A 75 13.05 2.92 12.35
CA LYS A 75 14.34 2.23 12.12
C LYS A 75 14.72 1.42 13.34
N LYS A 76 14.66 2.00 14.55
CA LYS A 76 14.98 1.31 15.81
C LYS A 76 14.06 0.12 16.06
N THR A 77 12.77 0.27 15.79
CA THR A 77 11.79 -0.82 15.95
C THR A 77 12.08 -1.98 15.00
N ARG A 78 12.51 -1.71 13.77
CA ARG A 78 12.90 -2.73 12.80
C ARG A 78 14.18 -3.44 13.18
N GLU A 79 15.19 -2.71 13.65
CA GLU A 79 16.47 -3.25 14.12
C GLU A 79 16.32 -4.16 15.36
N ALA A 80 15.29 -3.92 16.18
CA ALA A 80 14.94 -4.75 17.34
C ALA A 80 14.10 -6.00 17.00
N SER A 81 13.73 -6.19 15.73
CA SER A 81 12.90 -7.31 15.26
C SER A 81 13.79 -8.41 14.66
N ASP A 82 13.43 -9.69 14.89
CA ASP A 82 14.14 -10.85 14.34
C ASP A 82 13.93 -11.04 12.83
N MET A 83 13.20 -10.14 12.18
CA MET A 83 12.88 -10.21 10.77
C MET A 83 14.01 -9.64 9.90
N ASP A 84 14.34 -10.31 8.80
CA ASP A 84 15.24 -9.78 7.79
C ASP A 84 14.55 -8.71 6.92
N TRP A 85 14.48 -7.50 7.46
CA TRP A 85 13.93 -6.34 6.79
C TRP A 85 14.70 -5.93 5.53
N GLY A 86 16.02 -6.22 5.50
CA GLY A 86 16.84 -5.95 4.33
C GLY A 86 16.42 -6.77 3.12
N LEU A 87 16.25 -8.08 3.30
CA LEU A 87 15.74 -8.98 2.25
C LEU A 87 14.34 -8.57 1.81
N LEU A 88 13.47 -8.25 2.76
CA LEU A 88 12.09 -7.86 2.52
C LEU A 88 12.01 -6.61 1.65
N PHE A 89 12.70 -5.53 2.00
CA PHE A 89 12.68 -4.30 1.23
C PHE A 89 13.39 -4.43 -0.11
N ALA A 90 14.49 -5.18 -0.19
CA ALA A 90 15.17 -5.45 -1.47
C ALA A 90 14.25 -6.20 -2.44
N THR A 91 13.56 -7.22 -1.98
CA THR A 91 12.58 -7.98 -2.77
C THR A 91 11.40 -7.11 -3.17
N LEU A 92 10.87 -6.32 -2.25
CA LEU A 92 9.77 -5.41 -2.52
C LEU A 92 10.12 -4.40 -3.62
N ASN A 93 11.31 -3.79 -3.56
CA ASN A 93 11.75 -2.84 -4.58
C ASN A 93 11.92 -3.51 -5.95
N LYS A 94 12.45 -4.72 -5.99
CA LYS A 94 12.60 -5.51 -7.21
C LYS A 94 11.25 -5.85 -7.83
N VAL A 95 10.29 -6.30 -7.02
CA VAL A 95 8.94 -6.62 -7.50
C VAL A 95 8.18 -5.35 -7.93
N LYS A 96 8.36 -4.22 -7.25
CA LYS A 96 7.82 -2.92 -7.69
C LYS A 96 8.28 -2.57 -9.10
N GLN A 97 9.56 -2.74 -9.39
CA GLN A 97 10.12 -2.47 -10.71
C GLN A 97 9.56 -3.43 -11.76
N GLU A 98 9.49 -4.73 -11.46
CA GLU A 98 8.90 -5.74 -12.34
C GLU A 98 7.43 -5.42 -12.68
N ILE A 99 6.65 -5.03 -11.69
CA ILE A 99 5.24 -4.65 -11.89
C ILE A 99 5.12 -3.40 -12.77
N LYS A 100 5.95 -2.40 -12.51
CA LYS A 100 5.96 -1.15 -13.28
C LYS A 100 6.25 -1.41 -14.77
N GLU A 101 7.18 -2.33 -15.07
CA GLU A 101 7.65 -2.60 -16.44
C GLU A 101 6.76 -3.59 -17.20
N ASN A 102 6.15 -4.57 -16.52
CA ASN A 102 5.58 -5.74 -17.17
C ASN A 102 4.07 -5.94 -16.92
N PHE A 103 3.46 -5.21 -16.01
CA PHE A 103 2.05 -5.40 -15.65
C PHE A 103 1.18 -4.21 -16.09
N PRO A 104 -0.10 -4.45 -16.41
CA PRO A 104 -1.00 -3.41 -16.90
C PRO A 104 -1.58 -2.52 -15.78
N TYR A 105 -0.99 -2.57 -14.59
CA TYR A 105 -1.42 -1.72 -13.47
C TYR A 105 -0.86 -0.32 -13.61
N LYS A 106 -1.66 0.69 -13.29
CA LYS A 106 -1.15 2.05 -13.11
C LYS A 106 -0.23 2.09 -11.90
N TYR A 107 0.94 2.63 -12.07
CA TYR A 107 1.94 2.80 -11.03
C TYR A 107 2.18 4.29 -10.80
N MET A 108 1.89 4.78 -9.60
CA MET A 108 2.02 6.19 -9.26
C MET A 108 3.14 6.36 -8.23
N TYR A 109 4.13 7.13 -8.64
CA TYR A 109 5.25 7.57 -7.82
C TYR A 109 5.43 9.07 -8.03
N VAL A 110 5.52 9.82 -6.96
CA VAL A 110 5.81 11.25 -7.01
C VAL A 110 7.00 11.53 -6.10
N GLU A 111 8.02 12.19 -6.63
CA GLU A 111 9.20 12.54 -5.87
C GLU A 111 8.83 13.35 -4.63
N THR A 112 9.44 13.02 -3.50
CA THR A 112 9.18 13.59 -2.16
C THR A 112 7.81 13.34 -1.54
N ALA A 113 6.87 12.69 -2.24
CA ALA A 113 5.55 12.37 -1.71
C ALA A 113 5.48 10.97 -1.08
N GLU A 114 4.64 10.82 -0.08
CA GLU A 114 4.21 9.52 0.43
C GLU A 114 3.00 9.00 -0.37
N ALA A 115 2.73 7.69 -0.30
CA ALA A 115 1.53 7.10 -0.91
C ALA A 115 0.25 7.78 -0.41
N ASP A 116 0.23 8.20 0.86
CA ASP A 116 -0.89 8.91 1.50
C ASP A 116 -1.22 10.21 0.77
N ASP A 117 -0.21 10.97 0.38
CA ASP A 117 -0.37 12.23 -0.35
C ASP A 117 -0.97 11.98 -1.73
N ILE A 118 -0.45 10.96 -2.43
CA ILE A 118 -0.92 10.57 -3.76
C ILE A 118 -2.38 10.13 -3.70
N ILE A 119 -2.73 9.25 -2.77
CA ILE A 119 -4.09 8.74 -2.58
C ILE A 119 -5.05 9.88 -2.22
N ALA A 120 -4.66 10.78 -1.33
CA ALA A 120 -5.49 11.92 -0.95
C ALA A 120 -5.80 12.84 -2.14
N VAL A 121 -4.79 13.15 -2.96
CA VAL A 121 -4.95 14.00 -4.14
C VAL A 121 -5.83 13.33 -5.20
N LEU A 122 -5.56 12.06 -5.53
CA LEU A 122 -6.35 11.30 -6.50
C LEU A 122 -7.81 11.15 -6.06
N THR A 123 -8.05 10.91 -4.77
CA THR A 123 -9.39 10.81 -4.21
C THR A 123 -10.13 12.14 -4.30
N LYS A 124 -9.49 13.23 -3.88
CA LYS A 124 -10.10 14.57 -3.91
C LYS A 124 -10.46 15.03 -5.33
N HIS A 125 -9.66 14.64 -6.31
CA HIS A 125 -9.84 15.03 -7.71
C HIS A 125 -10.43 13.93 -8.58
N ALA A 126 -11.06 12.92 -7.97
CA ALA A 126 -11.73 11.86 -8.72
C ALA A 126 -12.81 12.46 -9.64
N PRO A 127 -12.94 11.96 -10.88
CA PRO A 127 -13.97 12.40 -11.79
C PRO A 127 -15.39 12.24 -11.21
N PHE A 128 -16.29 13.11 -11.63
CA PHE A 128 -17.69 13.03 -11.19
C PHE A 128 -18.29 11.66 -11.49
N GLY A 129 -18.96 11.07 -10.50
CA GLY A 129 -19.59 9.75 -10.63
C GLY A 129 -18.66 8.56 -10.43
N GLU A 130 -17.34 8.77 -10.24
CA GLU A 130 -16.38 7.70 -10.00
C GLU A 130 -16.40 7.27 -8.53
N LYS A 131 -16.50 5.96 -8.31
CA LYS A 131 -16.33 5.37 -6.98
C LYS A 131 -14.84 5.12 -6.70
N VAL A 132 -14.40 5.38 -5.48
CA VAL A 132 -13.02 5.19 -5.03
C VAL A 132 -12.96 4.16 -3.92
N LEU A 133 -12.15 3.11 -4.12
CA LEU A 133 -11.79 2.17 -3.08
C LEU A 133 -10.33 2.41 -2.68
N ILE A 134 -10.09 2.75 -1.43
CA ILE A 134 -8.76 2.84 -0.85
C ILE A 134 -8.42 1.52 -0.18
N VAL A 135 -7.31 0.91 -0.55
CA VAL A 135 -6.79 -0.31 0.07
C VAL A 135 -5.61 0.07 0.96
N SER A 136 -5.88 0.25 2.23
CA SER A 136 -4.91 0.54 3.28
C SER A 136 -5.50 0.31 4.67
N GLY A 137 -4.67 -0.12 5.60
CA GLY A 137 -5.03 -0.21 7.03
C GLY A 137 -4.84 1.09 7.79
N ASP A 138 -4.34 2.15 7.14
CA ASP A 138 -4.07 3.41 7.81
C ASP A 138 -5.36 4.16 8.16
N LYS A 139 -5.46 4.56 9.43
CA LYS A 139 -6.62 5.30 9.96
C LYS A 139 -6.73 6.70 9.41
N ASP A 140 -5.63 7.28 8.95
CA ASP A 140 -5.60 8.64 8.44
C ASP A 140 -6.46 8.80 7.18
N PHE A 141 -6.66 7.72 6.41
CA PHE A 141 -7.57 7.72 5.27
C PHE A 141 -9.05 7.86 5.64
N GLN A 142 -9.42 7.65 6.89
CA GLN A 142 -10.79 7.88 7.35
C GLN A 142 -11.25 9.32 7.14
N GLN A 143 -10.33 10.28 7.10
CA GLN A 143 -10.61 11.68 6.74
C GLN A 143 -11.26 11.82 5.35
N LEU A 144 -10.97 10.89 4.45
CA LEU A 144 -11.48 10.90 3.07
C LEU A 144 -12.89 10.31 2.97
N HIS A 145 -13.39 9.62 4.01
CA HIS A 145 -14.74 9.06 4.04
C HIS A 145 -15.83 10.15 4.04
N LYS A 146 -15.47 11.39 4.33
CA LYS A 146 -16.36 12.55 4.13
C LYS A 146 -16.87 12.68 2.69
N TYR A 147 -16.15 12.12 1.73
CA TYR A 147 -16.60 12.00 0.35
C TYR A 147 -17.45 10.73 0.22
N GLY A 148 -18.73 10.86 -0.07
CA GLY A 148 -19.68 9.75 -0.12
C GLY A 148 -19.37 8.67 -1.17
N TYR A 149 -18.44 8.95 -2.10
CA TYR A 149 -17.99 8.01 -3.12
C TYR A 149 -16.77 7.17 -2.70
N VAL A 150 -16.24 7.37 -1.48
CA VAL A 150 -15.02 6.71 -0.98
C VAL A 150 -15.39 5.58 -0.03
N LYS A 151 -14.76 4.41 -0.24
CA LYS A 151 -14.72 3.32 0.73
C LYS A 151 -13.27 2.91 0.97
N GLN A 152 -13.01 2.29 2.12
CA GLN A 152 -11.70 1.82 2.51
C GLN A 152 -11.74 0.36 2.91
N TRP A 153 -10.85 -0.44 2.32
CA TRP A 153 -10.59 -1.81 2.72
C TRP A 153 -9.28 -1.89 3.50
N SER A 154 -9.31 -2.50 4.67
CA SER A 154 -8.11 -2.72 5.49
C SER A 154 -7.60 -4.14 5.33
N PRO A 155 -6.39 -4.34 4.76
CA PRO A 155 -5.75 -5.65 4.71
C PRO A 155 -5.32 -6.16 6.09
N ASN A 156 -5.09 -5.28 7.06
CA ASN A 156 -4.68 -5.65 8.41
C ASN A 156 -5.75 -6.43 9.16
N VAL A 157 -7.00 -6.06 8.99
CA VAL A 157 -8.16 -6.67 9.65
C VAL A 157 -9.09 -7.40 8.67
N ASN A 158 -8.74 -7.39 7.41
CA ASN A 158 -9.43 -8.07 6.31
C ASN A 158 -10.92 -7.73 6.22
N LYS A 159 -11.25 -6.44 6.32
CA LYS A 159 -12.63 -5.93 6.23
C LYS A 159 -12.72 -4.50 5.74
N MET A 160 -13.93 -4.10 5.30
CA MET A 160 -14.26 -2.70 5.05
C MET A 160 -14.22 -1.90 6.36
N ILE A 161 -13.63 -0.72 6.28
CA ILE A 161 -13.64 0.25 7.38
C ILE A 161 -14.82 1.19 7.19
N HIS A 162 -15.61 1.31 8.23
CA HIS A 162 -16.71 2.26 8.31
C HIS A 162 -16.34 3.34 9.32
N CYS A 163 -16.50 4.61 8.94
CA CYS A 163 -16.54 5.72 9.87
C CYS A 163 -17.99 5.89 10.34
N GLU A 164 -18.18 5.88 11.65
CA GLU A 164 -19.41 6.30 12.28
C GLU A 164 -19.50 7.84 12.34
#